data_c48c8295563752506c59b47f94b3fa77
#
_entry.id   c48c8295563752506c59b47f94b3fa77
#
_cell.length_a   1.000
_cell.length_b   1.000
_cell.length_c   1.000
_cell.angle_alpha   90.00
_cell.angle_beta   90.00
_cell.angle_gamma   90.00
#
_symmetry.space_group_name_H-M   'P 1'
#
loop_
_entity.id
_entity.type
_entity.pdbx_description
1 polymer ?
#
loop_
_entity_poly.entity_id
_entity_poly.type
_entity_poly.pdbx_seq_one_letter_code
_entity_poly.pdbx_strand_id
1 'polypeptide(L)' 'MEQEILRLINSHNGELSWYQLDRALSYQHKSVDSIHRLIDLLQDLEHRGLVRSEGEGPQPRYWITEVGRQLVVEQEAHIG' A
#
# COMPACT_ATOMS: atom_id res chain seq x y z
N MET A 1 -10.01 1.90 2.12
CA MET A 1 -8.73 1.45 2.70
C MET A 1 -7.69 1.14 1.66
N GLU A 2 -8.06 0.41 0.62
CA GLU A 2 -7.16 0.04 -0.46
C GLU A 2 -6.51 1.26 -1.13
N GLN A 3 -7.29 2.31 -1.38
CA GLN A 3 -6.80 3.53 -2.02
C GLN A 3 -5.76 4.23 -1.17
N GLU A 4 -5.95 4.27 0.14
CA GLU A 4 -5.00 4.88 1.05
C GLU A 4 -3.69 4.12 1.08
N ILE A 5 -3.75 2.80 1.02
CA ILE A 5 -2.56 1.96 0.97
C ILE A 5 -1.78 2.24 -0.32
N LEU A 6 -2.46 2.29 -1.44
CA LEU A 6 -1.82 2.57 -2.73
C LEU A 6 -1.18 3.95 -2.75
N ARG A 7 -1.85 4.96 -2.21
CA ARG A 7 -1.30 6.31 -2.12
C ARG A 7 -0.04 6.37 -1.26
N LEU A 8 -0.08 5.69 -0.11
CA LEU A 8 1.07 5.64 0.78
C LEU A 8 2.27 4.98 0.09
N ILE A 9 2.04 3.86 -0.56
CA ILE A 9 3.11 3.16 -1.27
C ILE A 9 3.64 4.04 -2.41
N ASN A 10 2.76 4.71 -3.14
CA ASN A 10 3.17 5.59 -4.22
C ASN A 10 4.01 6.76 -3.72
N SER A 11 3.65 7.34 -2.59
CA SER A 11 4.37 8.48 -2.01
C SER A 11 5.71 8.07 -1.41
N HIS A 12 5.83 6.84 -0.94
CA HIS A 12 7.02 6.32 -0.27
C HIS A 12 7.48 5.03 -0.94
N ASN A 13 7.64 5.08 -2.24
CA ASN A 13 7.93 3.92 -3.07
C ASN A 13 9.23 3.22 -2.63
N GLY A 14 9.12 1.97 -2.21
CA GLY A 14 10.26 1.20 -1.75
C GLY A 14 10.72 1.52 -0.34
N GLU A 15 9.99 2.34 0.41
CA GLU A 15 10.40 2.78 1.74
C GLU A 15 9.56 2.16 2.86
N LEU A 16 8.39 1.63 2.56
CA LEU A 16 7.45 1.16 3.58
C LEU A 16 7.33 -0.36 3.58
N SER A 17 7.42 -0.93 4.80
CA SER A 17 7.01 -2.30 5.06
C SER A 17 5.56 -2.30 5.56
N TRP A 18 4.97 -3.51 5.76
CA TRP A 18 3.61 -3.60 6.28
C TRP A 18 3.47 -2.93 7.65
N TYR A 19 4.53 -3.00 8.46
CA TYR A 19 4.53 -2.40 9.80
C TYR A 19 4.42 -0.87 9.70
N GLN A 20 5.20 -0.29 8.83
CA GLN A 20 5.19 1.16 8.63
C GLN A 20 3.88 1.63 7.99
N LEU A 21 3.31 0.84 7.10
CA LEU A 21 2.00 1.11 6.53
C LEU A 21 0.92 1.11 7.61
N ASP A 22 0.95 0.10 8.50
CA ASP A 22 0.01 0.03 9.60
C ASP A 22 0.10 1.26 10.48
N ARG A 23 1.31 1.69 10.83
CA ARG A 23 1.50 2.87 11.65
C ARG A 23 1.02 4.14 10.95
N ALA A 24 1.31 4.28 9.68
CA ALA A 24 0.86 5.45 8.91
C ALA A 24 -0.65 5.54 8.85
N LEU A 25 -1.32 4.40 8.64
CA LEU A 25 -2.77 4.36 8.63
C LEU A 25 -3.37 4.70 10.00
N SER A 26 -2.77 4.18 11.06
CA SER A 26 -3.20 4.52 12.43
C SER A 26 -3.06 6.00 12.71
N TYR A 27 -2.00 6.61 12.22
CA TYR A 27 -1.75 8.03 12.39
C TYR A 27 -2.82 8.87 11.71
N GLN A 28 -3.38 8.38 10.62
CA GLN A 28 -4.44 9.07 9.87
C GLN A 28 -5.84 8.67 10.35
N HIS A 29 -5.94 7.95 11.45
CA HIS A 29 -7.21 7.42 11.98
C HIS A 29 -7.92 6.51 10.97
N LYS A 30 -7.14 5.82 10.14
CA LYS A 30 -7.65 4.91 9.12
C LYS A 30 -7.10 3.51 9.34
N SER A 31 -6.92 3.13 10.62
CA SER A 31 -6.38 1.83 10.94
C SER A 31 -7.30 0.71 10.52
N VAL A 32 -6.70 -0.41 10.13
CA VAL A 32 -7.44 -1.65 9.90
C VAL A 32 -7.68 -2.36 11.23
N ASP A 33 -8.67 -3.24 11.27
CA ASP A 33 -9.05 -3.93 12.50
C ASP A 33 -7.95 -4.83 13.04
N SER A 34 -7.10 -5.35 12.15
CA SER A 34 -5.97 -6.17 12.56
C SER A 34 -4.87 -6.11 11.50
N ILE A 35 -3.65 -6.41 11.96
CA ILE A 35 -2.51 -6.44 11.06
C ILE A 35 -2.63 -7.56 10.02
N HIS A 36 -3.32 -8.65 10.38
CA HIS A 36 -3.57 -9.74 9.44
C HIS A 36 -4.40 -9.27 8.27
N ARG A 37 -5.39 -8.41 8.53
CA ARG A 37 -6.21 -7.85 7.47
C ARG A 37 -5.40 -6.96 6.54
N LEU A 38 -4.48 -6.18 7.09
CA LEU A 38 -3.59 -5.37 6.28
C LEU A 38 -2.71 -6.24 5.37
N ILE A 39 -2.15 -7.31 5.93
CA ILE A 39 -1.33 -8.23 5.16
C ILE A 39 -2.15 -8.87 4.04
N ASP A 40 -3.39 -9.28 4.33
CA ASP A 40 -4.28 -9.86 3.33
C ASP A 40 -4.56 -8.86 2.20
N LEU A 41 -4.80 -7.60 2.55
CA LEU A 41 -5.01 -6.54 1.56
C LEU A 41 -3.78 -6.35 0.69
N LEU A 42 -2.60 -6.34 1.29
CA LEU A 42 -1.35 -6.19 0.56
C LEU A 42 -1.11 -7.36 -0.39
N GLN A 43 -1.40 -8.58 0.06
CA GLN A 43 -1.28 -9.76 -0.78
C GLN A 43 -2.25 -9.69 -1.96
N ASP A 44 -3.47 -9.22 -1.73
CA ASP A 44 -4.44 -9.05 -2.79
C ASP A 44 -3.98 -8.02 -3.82
N LEU A 45 -3.47 -6.89 -3.37
CA LEU A 45 -2.94 -5.86 -4.25
C LEU A 45 -1.76 -6.37 -5.07
N GLU A 46 -0.89 -7.16 -4.44
CA GLU A 46 0.24 -7.77 -5.12
C GLU A 46 -0.22 -8.79 -6.16
N HIS A 47 -1.20 -9.60 -5.81
CA HIS A 47 -1.77 -10.59 -6.72
C HIS A 47 -2.41 -9.94 -7.94
N ARG A 48 -3.02 -8.78 -7.77
CA ARG A 48 -3.62 -8.02 -8.87
C ARG A 48 -2.61 -7.22 -9.68
N GLY A 49 -1.34 -7.26 -9.29
CA GLY A 49 -0.29 -6.56 -10.01
C GLY A 49 -0.22 -5.06 -9.76
N LEU A 50 -0.82 -4.59 -8.68
CA LEU A 50 -0.84 -3.16 -8.34
C LEU A 50 0.38 -2.75 -7.51
N VAL A 51 0.90 -3.67 -6.70
CA VAL A 51 2.11 -3.46 -5.92
C VAL A 51 2.99 -4.69 -6.04
N ARG A 52 4.26 -4.54 -5.68
CA ARG A 52 5.18 -5.67 -5.54
C ARG A 52 5.96 -5.51 -4.25
N SER A 53 6.42 -6.63 -3.72
CA SER A 53 7.25 -6.63 -2.52
C SER A 53 8.66 -7.06 -2.88
N GLU A 54 9.64 -6.41 -2.27
CA GLU A 54 11.04 -6.75 -2.43
C GLU A 54 11.76 -6.65 -1.10
N GLY A 55 12.79 -7.47 -0.92
CA GLY A 55 13.60 -7.47 0.26
C GLY A 55 13.67 -8.83 0.89
N GLU A 56 14.77 -9.09 1.60
CA GLU A 56 14.96 -10.31 2.34
C GLU A 56 14.46 -10.12 3.78
N GLY A 57 14.04 -11.22 4.40
CA GLY A 57 13.63 -11.21 5.78
C GLY A 57 12.14 -11.06 5.97
N PRO A 58 11.68 -10.89 7.23
CA PRO A 58 10.26 -10.92 7.57
C PRO A 58 9.50 -9.66 7.22
N GLN A 59 10.18 -8.59 6.82
CA GLN A 59 9.54 -7.31 6.51
C GLN A 59 10.00 -6.78 5.17
N PRO A 60 9.51 -7.36 4.05
CA PRO A 60 9.82 -6.81 2.74
C PRO A 60 9.21 -5.42 2.59
N ARG A 61 9.82 -4.63 1.72
CA ARG A 61 9.30 -3.30 1.39
C ARG A 61 8.43 -3.39 0.17
N TYR A 62 7.48 -2.48 0.07
CA TYR A 62 6.50 -2.47 -1.00
C TYR A 62 6.79 -1.38 -2.01
N TRP A 63 6.60 -1.72 -3.27
CA TRP A 63 6.78 -0.84 -4.41
C TRP A 63 5.48 -0.78 -5.19
N ILE A 64 5.14 0.40 -5.69
CA ILE A 64 4.00 0.49 -6.59
C ILE A 64 4.43 0.10 -8.00
N THR A 65 3.56 -0.62 -8.69
CA THR A 65 3.78 -0.95 -10.10
C THR A 65 3.25 0.18 -10.96
N GLU A 66 3.55 0.13 -12.26
CA GLU A 66 3.02 1.12 -13.20
C GLU A 66 1.50 1.08 -13.24
N VAL A 67 0.92 -0.12 -13.21
CA VAL A 67 -0.54 -0.29 -13.18
C VAL A 67 -1.13 0.35 -11.91
N GLY A 68 -0.51 0.10 -10.76
CA GLY A 68 -0.97 0.69 -9.51
C GLY A 68 -0.85 2.20 -9.51
N ARG A 69 0.23 2.73 -10.07
CA ARG A 69 0.43 4.18 -10.18
C ARG A 69 -0.64 4.84 -11.05
N GLN A 70 -0.97 4.22 -12.16
CA GLN A 70 -2.03 4.73 -13.03
C GLN A 70 -3.36 4.80 -12.30
N LEU A 71 -3.66 3.78 -11.49
CA LEU A 71 -4.89 3.75 -10.71
C LEU A 71 -4.92 4.90 -9.69
N VAL A 72 -3.80 5.16 -9.02
CA VAL A 72 -3.70 6.27 -8.07
C VAL A 72 -3.93 7.61 -8.78
N VAL A 73 -3.30 7.79 -9.94
CA VAL A 73 -3.45 9.03 -10.73
C VAL A 73 -4.90 9.22 -11.15
N GLU A 74 -5.56 8.16 -11.60
CA GLU A 74 -6.98 8.24 -11.99
C GLU A 74 -7.87 8.63 -10.82
N GLN A 75 -7.62 8.06 -9.64
CA GLN A 75 -8.37 8.39 -8.45
C GLN A 75 -8.18 9.84 -8.02
N GLU A 76 -6.95 10.33 -8.09
CA GLU A 76 -6.65 11.72 -7.78
C GLU A 76 -7.28 12.69 -8.78
N ALA A 77 -7.28 12.34 -10.05
CA ALA A 77 -7.91 13.14 -11.09
C ALA A 77 -9.42 13.25 -10.90
N HIS A 78 -10.03 12.21 -10.31
CA HIS A 78 -11.48 12.19 -10.07
C HIS A 78 -11.91 13.10 -8.93
N ILE A 79 -11.00 13.47 -8.06
CA ILE A 79 -11.28 14.32 -6.90
C ILE A 79 -11.22 15.81 -7.27
N GLY A 80 -10.56 16.09 -8.36
CA GLY A 80 -10.46 17.46 -8.86
C GLY A 80 -11.75 17.92 -9.55
#